data_76f10a2d353fdd3e99008ca85ea57989
#
_entry.id   76f10a2d353fdd3e99008ca85ea57989
#
_cell.length_a   1.000
_cell.length_b   1.000
_cell.length_c   1.000
_cell.angle_alpha   90.00
_cell.angle_beta   90.00
_cell.angle_gamma   90.00
#
_symmetry.space_group_name_H-M   'P 1'
#
loop_
_entity.id
_entity.type
_entity.pdbx_description
1 polymer ?
#
loop_
_entity_poly.entity_id
_entity_poly.type
_entity_poly.pdbx_seq_one_letter_code
_entity_poly.pdbx_strand_id
1 'polypeptide(L)'
;MQAKFTIQYGEFAVAQYLSDNIKNASVFVPTSAQEKGIDLLLYKFCSGVNLVNTIQVKMSRAYRHPNKRYQNMLWFNRFTPQDNADWFILLGLYAQFPSEPDTPSKAIRWEEIMLAFKNKEMKH
;
A
#
# COMPACT_ATOMS: atom_id res chain seq x y z
N MET A 1 26.70 0.11 5.72
CA MET A 1 26.19 1.17 4.82
C MET A 1 24.67 1.06 4.76
N GLN A 2 23.94 2.09 5.12
CA GLN A 2 22.50 2.10 4.94
C GLN A 2 22.17 2.46 3.50
N ALA A 3 21.19 1.76 2.93
CA ALA A 3 20.69 2.09 1.62
C ALA A 3 20.02 3.48 1.68
N LYS A 4 20.37 4.37 0.75
CA LYS A 4 19.78 5.70 0.66
C LYS A 4 18.41 5.68 0.00
N PHE A 5 18.11 4.60 -0.68
CA PHE A 5 16.83 4.43 -1.37
C PHE A 5 16.37 2.99 -1.18
N THR A 6 15.13 2.84 -0.73
CA THR A 6 14.50 1.53 -0.59
C THR A 6 13.01 1.69 -0.90
N ILE A 7 12.51 0.86 -1.80
CA ILE A 7 11.09 0.78 -2.07
C ILE A 7 10.58 -0.60 -1.65
N GLN A 8 9.52 -0.63 -0.88
CA GLN A 8 8.87 -1.86 -0.47
C GLN A 8 7.87 -2.32 -1.54
N TYR A 9 7.55 -3.61 -1.52
CA TYR A 9 6.61 -4.17 -2.48
C TYR A 9 5.27 -3.44 -2.50
N GLY A 10 4.72 -3.12 -1.33
CA GLY A 10 3.44 -2.40 -1.24
C GLY A 10 3.48 -1.03 -1.91
N GLU A 11 4.56 -0.29 -1.70
CA GLU A 11 4.76 1.01 -2.34
C GLU A 11 4.89 0.85 -3.86
N PHE A 12 5.66 -0.15 -4.30
CA PHE A 12 5.82 -0.43 -5.72
C PHE A 12 4.49 -0.81 -6.38
N ALA A 13 3.72 -1.69 -5.75
CA ALA A 13 2.43 -2.13 -6.28
C ALA A 13 1.43 -0.97 -6.40
N VAL A 14 1.38 -0.09 -5.40
CA VAL A 14 0.53 1.10 -5.44
C VAL A 14 1.00 2.07 -6.52
N ALA A 15 2.31 2.31 -6.61
CA ALA A 15 2.87 3.18 -7.63
C ALA A 15 2.52 2.69 -9.04
N GLN A 16 2.64 1.39 -9.28
CA GLN A 16 2.30 0.77 -10.57
C GLN A 16 0.80 0.93 -10.87
N TYR A 17 -0.04 0.66 -9.88
CA TYR A 17 -1.50 0.80 -10.04
C TYR A 17 -1.90 2.23 -10.40
N LEU A 18 -1.34 3.21 -9.69
CA LEU A 18 -1.64 4.62 -9.94
C LEU A 18 -1.15 5.04 -11.32
N SER A 19 0.04 4.60 -11.71
CA SER A 19 0.60 4.92 -13.03
C SER A 19 -0.25 4.35 -14.16
N ASP A 20 -0.80 3.15 -13.96
CA ASP A 20 -1.60 2.47 -15.00
C ASP A 20 -3.02 3.02 -15.09
N ASN A 21 -3.56 3.57 -14.00
CA ASN A 21 -4.98 3.91 -13.92
C ASN A 21 -5.29 5.40 -13.89
N ILE A 22 -4.33 6.25 -13.56
CA ILE A 22 -4.55 7.70 -13.52
C ILE A 22 -3.84 8.33 -14.72
N LYS A 23 -4.63 8.86 -15.63
CA LYS A 23 -4.10 9.50 -16.85
C LYS A 23 -3.46 10.84 -16.53
N ASN A 24 -2.40 11.15 -17.25
CA ASN A 24 -1.68 12.43 -17.19
C ASN A 24 -1.11 12.73 -15.79
N ALA A 25 -0.80 11.69 -15.04
CA ALA A 25 -0.19 11.82 -13.73
C ALA A 25 1.12 11.04 -13.68
N SER A 26 2.05 11.54 -12.88
CA SER A 26 3.33 10.88 -12.62
C SER A 26 3.43 10.53 -11.14
N VAL A 27 4.03 9.38 -10.86
CA VAL A 27 4.26 8.94 -9.49
C VAL A 27 5.75 9.10 -9.17
N PHE A 28 6.03 9.77 -8.06
CA PHE A 28 7.38 10.00 -7.57
C PHE A 28 7.59 9.23 -6.28
N VAL A 29 8.77 8.65 -6.14
CA VAL A 29 9.18 7.93 -4.93
C VAL A 29 10.28 8.72 -4.25
N PRO A 30 10.14 9.08 -2.95
CA PRO A 30 11.20 9.80 -2.26
C PRO A 30 12.45 8.93 -2.12
N THR A 31 13.60 9.53 -2.40
CA THR A 31 14.89 8.86 -2.27
C THR A 31 15.51 9.01 -0.89
N SER A 32 14.86 9.77 -0.01
CA SER A 32 15.30 9.96 1.37
C SER A 32 14.17 9.65 2.33
N ALA A 33 14.52 9.20 3.53
CA ALA A 33 13.55 8.84 4.57
C ALA A 33 13.24 10.02 5.52
N GLN A 34 13.49 11.25 5.11
CA GLN A 34 13.33 12.41 5.98
C GLN A 34 11.88 12.81 6.21
N GLU A 35 11.01 12.55 5.23
CA GLU A 35 9.60 12.89 5.35
C GLU A 35 8.79 11.67 5.77
N LYS A 36 8.43 11.62 7.04
CA LYS A 36 7.55 10.57 7.55
C LYS A 36 6.14 10.75 7.01
N GLY A 37 5.53 9.64 6.63
CA GLY A 37 4.15 9.63 6.16
C GLY A 37 3.99 9.89 4.67
N ILE A 38 5.08 10.17 3.95
CA ILE A 38 5.04 10.31 2.50
C ILE A 38 5.85 9.17 1.89
N ASP A 39 5.17 8.17 1.37
CA ASP A 39 5.79 7.06 0.66
C ASP A 39 5.81 7.27 -0.84
N LEU A 40 4.80 7.95 -1.36
CA LEU A 40 4.67 8.27 -2.77
C LEU A 40 4.10 9.68 -2.92
N LEU A 41 4.40 10.29 -4.06
CA LEU A 41 3.85 11.57 -4.45
C LEU A 41 3.24 11.44 -5.84
N LEU A 42 1.98 11.81 -5.96
CA LEU A 42 1.28 11.84 -7.24
C LEU A 42 1.28 13.26 -7.76
N TYR A 43 1.83 13.45 -8.94
CA TYR A 43 1.95 14.76 -9.57
C TYR A 43 1.14 14.81 -10.85
N LYS A 44 0.44 15.90 -11.04
CA LYS A 44 -0.30 16.17 -12.27
C LYS A 44 -0.19 17.65 -12.62
N PHE A 45 0.14 17.95 -13.86
CA PHE A 45 0.05 19.31 -14.37
C PHE A 45 -1.28 19.49 -15.08
N CYS A 46 -2.05 20.46 -14.63
CA CYS A 46 -3.40 20.69 -15.17
C CYS A 46 -3.70 22.18 -15.24
N SER A 47 -4.02 22.68 -16.43
CA SER A 47 -4.41 24.09 -16.66
C SER A 47 -3.43 25.11 -16.08
N GLY A 48 -2.12 24.85 -16.28
CA GLY A 48 -1.06 25.72 -15.79
C GLY A 48 -0.77 25.60 -14.29
N VAL A 49 -1.37 24.64 -13.61
CA VAL A 49 -1.20 24.44 -12.17
C VAL A 49 -0.57 23.08 -11.89
N ASN A 50 0.39 23.06 -10.98
CA ASN A 50 0.98 21.83 -10.44
C ASN A 50 0.09 21.30 -9.33
N LEU A 51 -0.49 20.12 -9.53
CA LEU A 51 -1.28 19.42 -8.52
C LEU A 51 -0.44 18.30 -7.92
N VAL A 52 -0.34 18.29 -6.61
CA VAL A 52 0.45 17.32 -5.87
C VAL A 52 -0.40 16.69 -4.79
N ASN A 53 -0.37 15.37 -4.74
CA ASN A 53 -0.98 14.60 -3.65
C ASN A 53 0.08 13.72 -3.00
N THR A 54 0.15 13.75 -1.69
CA THR A 54 1.05 12.93 -0.91
C THR A 54 0.33 11.68 -0.43
N ILE A 55 1.01 10.54 -0.50
CA ILE A 55 0.39 9.24 -0.24
C ILE A 55 1.23 8.46 0.75
N GLN A 56 0.59 7.95 1.79
CA GLN A 56 1.17 6.97 2.70
C GLN A 56 0.61 5.60 2.36
N VAL A 57 1.49 4.62 2.25
CA VAL A 57 1.12 3.24 1.91
C VAL A 57 1.34 2.35 3.12
N LYS A 58 0.37 1.51 3.43
CA LYS A 58 0.49 0.47 4.44
C LYS A 58 0.10 -0.86 3.80
N MET A 59 0.88 -1.89 4.08
CA MET A 59 0.66 -3.22 3.53
C MET A 59 0.38 -4.21 4.65
N SER A 60 -0.53 -5.14 4.39
CA SER A 60 -0.81 -6.26 5.25
C SER A 60 -0.99 -7.53 4.44
N ARG A 61 -0.81 -8.66 5.08
CA ARG A 61 -1.00 -9.97 4.46
C ARG A 61 -2.00 -10.78 5.27
N ALA A 62 -2.87 -11.50 4.57
CA ALA A 62 -3.70 -12.52 5.20
C ALA A 62 -2.88 -13.81 5.26
N TYR A 63 -2.66 -14.31 6.47
CA TYR A 63 -1.95 -15.55 6.70
C TYR A 63 -2.93 -16.69 6.94
N ARG A 64 -2.49 -17.92 6.66
CA ARG A 64 -3.22 -19.10 7.09
C ARG A 64 -3.17 -19.18 8.62
N HIS A 65 -4.33 -19.08 9.24
CA HIS A 65 -4.45 -19.11 10.69
C HIS A 65 -5.09 -20.44 11.14
N PRO A 66 -4.62 -21.04 12.25
CA PRO A 66 -5.24 -22.28 12.77
C PRO A 66 -6.71 -22.09 13.14
N ASN A 67 -7.09 -20.91 13.60
CA ASN A 67 -8.48 -20.60 13.90
C ASN A 67 -9.17 -20.05 12.65
N LYS A 68 -10.20 -20.76 12.19
CA LYS A 68 -10.97 -20.38 10.99
C LYS A 68 -11.55 -18.97 11.05
N ARG A 69 -11.83 -18.48 12.25
CA ARG A 69 -12.35 -17.13 12.46
C ARG A 69 -11.43 -16.03 11.91
N TYR A 70 -10.12 -16.27 11.88
CA TYR A 70 -9.14 -15.27 11.49
C TYR A 70 -8.48 -15.54 10.14
N GLN A 71 -8.92 -16.56 9.40
CA GLN A 71 -8.23 -16.99 8.17
C GLN A 71 -8.24 -15.96 7.06
N ASN A 72 -9.27 -15.14 6.97
CA ASN A 72 -9.42 -14.16 5.89
C ASN A 72 -9.36 -12.73 6.40
N MET A 73 -8.76 -12.51 7.56
CA MET A 73 -8.65 -11.18 8.14
C MET A 73 -7.33 -10.53 7.78
N LEU A 74 -7.40 -9.27 7.41
CA LEU A 74 -6.25 -8.40 7.21
C LEU A 74 -6.07 -7.54 8.45
N TRP A 75 -4.87 -7.57 8.99
CA TRP A 75 -4.51 -6.77 10.16
C TRP A 75 -3.44 -5.77 9.75
N PHE A 76 -3.77 -4.51 9.83
CA PHE A 76 -2.79 -3.45 9.66
C PHE A 76 -2.25 -3.09 11.03
N ASN A 77 -0.95 -3.22 11.19
CA ASN A 77 -0.28 -2.86 12.44
C ASN A 77 -0.60 -1.41 12.80
N ARG A 78 -0.63 -1.13 14.11
CA ARG A 78 -0.88 0.22 14.58
C ARG A 78 0.07 1.20 13.91
N PHE A 79 -0.48 2.22 13.35
CA PHE A 79 0.28 3.32 12.81
C PHE A 79 -0.47 4.62 13.10
N THR A 80 0.27 5.70 13.19
CA THR A 80 -0.31 7.02 13.38
C THR A 80 -0.47 7.65 12.01
N PRO A 81 -1.70 7.99 11.58
CA PRO A 81 -1.89 8.74 10.33
C PRO A 81 -1.14 10.06 10.40
N GLN A 82 -0.27 10.29 9.44
CA GLN A 82 0.55 11.50 9.41
C GLN A 82 -0.24 12.66 8.78
N ASP A 83 -0.07 13.85 9.33
CA ASP A 83 -0.79 15.04 8.86
C ASP A 83 -0.38 15.47 7.45
N ASN A 84 0.82 15.14 7.03
CA ASN A 84 1.35 15.51 5.72
C ASN A 84 0.92 14.57 4.60
N ALA A 85 0.18 13.52 4.87
CA ALA A 85 -0.35 12.63 3.84
C ALA A 85 -1.76 13.05 3.46
N ASP A 86 -1.98 13.30 2.17
CA ASP A 86 -3.32 13.59 1.65
C ASP A 86 -4.18 12.33 1.57
N TRP A 87 -3.53 11.22 1.23
CA TRP A 87 -4.18 9.93 1.05
C TRP A 87 -3.44 8.82 1.77
N PHE A 88 -4.20 7.85 2.23
CA PHE A 88 -3.68 6.58 2.76
C PHE A 88 -4.17 5.46 1.87
N ILE A 89 -3.25 4.64 1.38
CA ILE A 89 -3.60 3.47 0.59
C ILE A 89 -3.20 2.23 1.37
N LEU A 90 -4.18 1.41 1.68
CA LEU A 90 -4.00 0.15 2.39
C LEU A 90 -4.02 -0.98 1.36
N LEU A 91 -2.89 -1.65 1.22
CA LEU A 91 -2.75 -2.79 0.33
C LEU A 91 -2.81 -4.08 1.14
N GLY A 92 -3.81 -4.89 0.85
CA GLY A 92 -3.93 -6.22 1.44
C GLY A 92 -3.55 -7.30 0.44
N LEU A 93 -2.73 -8.24 0.88
CA LEU A 93 -2.37 -9.42 0.10
C LEU A 93 -3.05 -10.64 0.68
N TYR A 94 -3.85 -11.31 -0.13
CA TYR A 94 -4.51 -12.55 0.22
C TYR A 94 -3.78 -13.71 -0.42
N ALA A 95 -3.29 -14.62 0.41
CA ALA A 95 -2.68 -15.85 -0.06
C ALA A 95 -3.76 -16.89 -0.32
N GLN A 96 -3.71 -17.54 -1.47
CA GLN A 96 -4.54 -18.71 -1.76
C GLN A 96 -3.71 -19.96 -1.50
N PHE A 97 -4.21 -20.79 -0.60
CA PHE A 97 -3.58 -22.04 -0.25
C PHE A 97 -4.30 -23.20 -0.92
N PRO A 98 -3.58 -24.29 -1.21
CA PRO A 98 -4.22 -25.51 -1.70
C PRO A 98 -5.30 -26.00 -0.74
N SER A 99 -6.39 -26.53 -1.27
CA SER A 99 -7.52 -26.99 -0.48
C SER A 99 -7.33 -28.36 0.14
N GLU A 100 -6.31 -29.11 -0.28
CA GLU A 100 -6.07 -30.46 0.20
C GLU A 100 -5.30 -30.48 1.54
N PRO A 101 -5.68 -31.39 2.49
CA PRO A 101 -5.11 -31.40 3.83
C PRO A 101 -3.59 -31.64 3.90
N ASP A 102 -3.05 -32.45 2.96
CA ASP A 102 -1.65 -32.85 2.95
C ASP A 102 -0.76 -31.96 2.10
N THR A 103 -1.27 -30.81 1.67
CA THR A 103 -0.52 -29.89 0.81
C THR A 103 0.39 -28.98 1.64
N PRO A 104 1.53 -28.55 1.06
CA PRO A 104 2.43 -27.65 1.75
C PRO A 104 1.74 -26.31 2.10
N SER A 105 2.16 -25.71 3.19
CA SER A 105 1.62 -24.44 3.67
C SER A 105 1.96 -23.24 2.79
N LYS A 106 2.57 -23.46 1.63
CA LYS A 106 2.92 -22.40 0.68
C LYS A 106 1.71 -21.97 -0.12
N ALA A 107 1.54 -20.66 -0.23
CA ALA A 107 0.53 -20.09 -1.09
C ALA A 107 0.82 -20.44 -2.56
N ILE A 108 -0.23 -20.82 -3.30
CA ILE A 108 -0.13 -21.06 -4.73
C ILE A 108 -0.38 -19.80 -5.55
N ARG A 109 -1.06 -18.83 -4.97
CA ARG A 109 -1.40 -17.57 -5.62
C ARG A 109 -1.64 -16.49 -4.59
N TRP A 110 -1.35 -15.24 -4.97
CA TRP A 110 -1.66 -14.06 -4.16
C TRP A 110 -2.65 -13.19 -4.89
N GLU A 111 -3.62 -12.67 -4.16
CA GLU A 111 -4.55 -11.65 -4.66
C GLU A 111 -4.35 -10.37 -3.87
N GLU A 112 -4.56 -9.25 -4.53
CA GLU A 112 -4.39 -7.93 -3.94
C GLU A 112 -5.71 -7.20 -3.83
N ILE A 113 -5.86 -6.46 -2.74
CA ILE A 113 -6.96 -5.50 -2.57
C ILE A 113 -6.36 -4.17 -2.14
N MET A 114 -6.82 -3.09 -2.74
CA MET A 114 -6.39 -1.74 -2.38
C MET A 114 -7.57 -0.93 -1.90
N LEU A 115 -7.40 -0.26 -0.77
CA LEU A 115 -8.39 0.66 -0.20
C LEU A 115 -7.73 2.02 -0.04
N ALA A 116 -8.38 3.05 -0.56
CA ALA A 116 -7.88 4.42 -0.49
C ALA A 116 -8.76 5.28 0.41
N PHE A 117 -8.13 5.99 1.34
CA PHE A 117 -8.80 6.87 2.28
C PHE A 117 -8.15 8.25 2.26
N LYS A 118 -8.98 9.29 2.31
CA LYS A 118 -8.47 10.64 2.53
C LYS A 118 -8.00 10.79 3.97
N ASN A 119 -7.09 11.74 4.20
CA ASN A 119 -6.55 12.00 5.53
C ASN A 119 -7.65 12.11 6.59
N LYS A 120 -8.68 12.90 6.33
CA LYS A 120 -9.78 13.10 7.27
C LYS A 120 -10.56 11.83 7.61
N GLU A 121 -10.59 10.86 6.71
CA GLU A 121 -11.27 9.59 6.92
C GLU A 121 -10.50 8.66 7.84
N MET A 122 -9.17 8.77 7.85
CA MET A 122 -8.31 7.94 8.69
C MET A 122 -8.22 8.40 10.15
N LYS A 123 -8.62 9.63 10.43
CA LYS A 123 -8.54 10.21 11.79
C LYS A 123 -9.77 9.97 12.65
N HIS A 124 -10.70 9.21 12.17
CA HIS A 124 -11.91 8.86 12.92
C HIS A 124 -11.75 7.54 13.67
#